data_152ca2d12ddf91ae2ddec38c4b73ecd9
#
_entry.id   152ca2d12ddf91ae2ddec38c4b73ecd9
#
_cell.length_a   1.000
_cell.length_b   1.000
_cell.length_c   1.000
_cell.angle_alpha   90.00
_cell.angle_beta   90.00
_cell.angle_gamma   90.00
#
_symmetry.space_group_name_H-M   'P 1'
#
loop_
_entity.id
_entity.type
_entity.pdbx_description
1 polymer ?
#
loop_
_entity_poly.entity_id
_entity_poly.type
_entity_poly.pdbx_seq_one_letter_code
_entity_poly.pdbx_strand_id
1 'polypeptide(L)'
;TAKWVEKLQEGIVKFPENQYFFANLVDYYSSSNQNDKAMQFADDMLAKDPNNKLYLYVKAYLYHNMKDYEKAIEFYKKTLDIDPAYAEACSNLGLVYLLQAQEYADKAPADINDPNYATAQAEIKKFYEAAKPYYEKARELKPDQKDLWLQGLYRVYYNLNMGPEFEEIEKMM
;
A
#
# COMPACT_ATOMS: atom_id res chain seq x y z
N THR A 1 13.95 14.47 21.12
CA THR A 1 13.99 13.45 20.04
C THR A 1 13.96 12.03 20.57
N ALA A 2 14.97 11.54 21.32
CA ALA A 2 14.96 10.17 21.89
C ALA A 2 13.73 9.91 22.79
N LYS A 3 13.43 10.84 23.67
CA LYS A 3 12.26 10.77 24.57
C LYS A 3 10.92 10.76 23.80
N TRP A 4 10.85 11.43 22.64
CA TRP A 4 9.67 11.41 21.80
C TRP A 4 9.47 10.06 21.09
N VAL A 5 10.54 9.47 20.57
CA VAL A 5 10.53 8.10 20.01
C VAL A 5 10.06 7.08 21.06
N GLU A 6 10.60 7.15 22.26
CA GLU A 6 10.18 6.30 23.39
C GLU A 6 8.68 6.43 23.67
N LYS A 7 8.14 7.66 23.64
CA LYS A 7 6.71 7.90 23.83
C LYS A 7 5.85 7.35 22.70
N LEU A 8 6.33 7.42 21.45
CA LEU A 8 5.64 6.78 20.32
C LEU A 8 5.60 5.26 20.48
N GLN A 9 6.73 4.64 20.85
CA GLN A 9 6.81 3.20 21.10
C GLN A 9 5.91 2.75 22.26
N GLU A 10 5.88 3.49 23.37
CA GLU A 10 4.94 3.27 24.47
C GLU A 10 3.48 3.37 23.99
N GLY A 11 3.18 4.37 23.15
CA GLY A 11 1.86 4.59 22.60
C GLY A 11 1.37 3.43 21.72
N ILE A 12 2.23 2.88 20.88
CA ILE A 12 1.92 1.70 20.04
C ILE A 12 1.55 0.50 20.91
N VAL A 13 2.29 0.27 22.00
CA VAL A 13 2.00 -0.84 22.92
C VAL A 13 0.71 -0.65 23.71
N LYS A 14 0.46 0.58 24.18
CA LYS A 14 -0.72 0.90 25.00
C LYS A 14 -2.01 1.05 24.21
N PHE A 15 -1.90 1.51 22.96
CA PHE A 15 -3.03 1.85 22.09
C PHE A 15 -2.83 1.25 20.69
N PRO A 16 -2.83 -0.08 20.56
CA PRO A 16 -2.46 -0.78 19.33
C PRO A 16 -3.37 -0.45 18.13
N GLU A 17 -4.62 -0.04 18.37
CA GLU A 17 -5.56 0.37 17.30
C GLU A 17 -5.37 1.83 16.85
N ASN A 18 -4.51 2.61 17.53
CA ASN A 18 -4.28 4.01 17.19
C ASN A 18 -3.07 4.15 16.25
N GLN A 19 -3.36 4.29 14.97
CA GLN A 19 -2.36 4.41 13.91
C GLN A 19 -1.44 5.64 14.05
N TYR A 20 -1.84 6.66 14.80
CA TYR A 20 -1.05 7.88 15.01
C TYR A 20 0.37 7.58 15.49
N PHE A 21 0.50 6.70 16.48
CA PHE A 21 1.80 6.44 17.12
C PHE A 21 2.79 5.79 16.17
N PHE A 22 2.36 4.76 15.44
CA PHE A 22 3.27 4.10 14.53
C PHE A 22 3.53 4.91 13.24
N ALA A 23 2.54 5.62 12.71
CA ALA A 23 2.72 6.48 11.55
C ALA A 23 3.83 7.52 11.83
N ASN A 24 3.73 8.21 12.97
CA ASN A 24 4.76 9.17 13.37
C ASN A 24 6.12 8.52 13.64
N LEU A 25 6.16 7.29 14.16
CA LEU A 25 7.41 6.55 14.37
C LEU A 25 8.07 6.19 13.03
N VAL A 26 7.29 5.70 12.08
CA VAL A 26 7.76 5.38 10.73
C VAL A 26 8.25 6.64 10.02
N ASP A 27 7.48 7.72 10.05
CA ASP A 27 7.86 8.99 9.44
C ASP A 27 9.16 9.54 10.03
N TYR A 28 9.31 9.45 11.36
CA TYR A 28 10.54 9.85 12.02
C TYR A 28 11.74 9.03 11.56
N TYR A 29 11.62 7.70 11.54
CA TYR A 29 12.72 6.84 11.12
C TYR A 29 13.03 6.98 9.63
N SER A 30 12.01 7.11 8.79
CA SER A 30 12.18 7.32 7.35
C SER A 30 12.86 8.66 7.03
N SER A 31 12.41 9.75 7.67
CA SER A 31 12.99 11.08 7.49
C SER A 31 14.42 11.20 8.02
N SER A 32 14.77 10.39 9.02
CA SER A 32 16.12 10.33 9.60
C SER A 32 17.01 9.24 9.00
N ASN A 33 16.57 8.61 7.91
CA ASN A 33 17.26 7.49 7.24
C ASN A 33 17.61 6.31 8.20
N GLN A 34 16.68 6.00 9.11
CA GLN A 34 16.83 4.95 10.12
C GLN A 34 15.79 3.83 9.94
N ASN A 35 15.47 3.46 8.70
CA ASN A 35 14.47 2.42 8.40
C ASN A 35 14.79 1.07 9.09
N ASP A 36 16.08 0.75 9.27
CA ASP A 36 16.47 -0.47 9.97
C ASP A 36 15.96 -0.51 11.42
N LYS A 37 15.94 0.64 12.11
CA LYS A 37 15.40 0.70 13.48
C LYS A 37 13.89 0.53 13.53
N ALA A 38 13.18 1.10 12.54
CA ALA A 38 11.75 0.89 12.41
C ALA A 38 11.43 -0.59 12.12
N MET A 39 12.21 -1.21 11.24
CA MET A 39 12.05 -2.62 10.90
C MET A 39 12.33 -3.51 12.10
N GLN A 40 13.43 -3.27 12.84
CA GLN A 40 13.75 -4.02 14.06
C GLN A 40 12.63 -3.90 15.09
N PHE A 41 12.08 -2.70 15.29
CA PHE A 41 10.94 -2.49 16.18
C PHE A 41 9.70 -3.30 15.75
N ALA A 42 9.38 -3.30 14.47
CA ALA A 42 8.26 -4.09 13.93
C ALA A 42 8.50 -5.60 14.12
N ASP A 43 9.74 -6.07 13.92
CA ASP A 43 10.11 -7.47 14.12
C ASP A 43 10.01 -7.88 15.61
N ASP A 44 10.47 -7.05 16.52
CA ASP A 44 10.37 -7.28 17.96
C ASP A 44 8.90 -7.34 18.43
N MET A 45 8.03 -6.53 17.84
CA MET A 45 6.60 -6.55 18.15
C MET A 45 5.92 -7.80 17.59
N LEU A 46 6.22 -8.19 16.34
CA LEU A 46 5.71 -9.42 15.73
C LEU A 46 6.22 -10.68 16.41
N ALA A 47 7.43 -10.67 16.98
CA ALA A 47 7.93 -11.79 17.78
C ALA A 47 7.08 -12.03 19.05
N LYS A 48 6.46 -10.98 19.60
CA LYS A 48 5.58 -11.07 20.77
C LYS A 48 4.14 -11.43 20.39
N ASP A 49 3.66 -10.92 19.26
CA ASP A 49 2.31 -11.15 18.76
C ASP A 49 2.34 -11.31 17.22
N PRO A 50 2.61 -12.53 16.72
CA PRO A 50 2.80 -12.81 15.29
C PRO A 50 1.56 -12.55 14.40
N ASN A 51 0.37 -12.56 15.00
CA ASN A 51 -0.90 -12.39 14.30
C ASN A 51 -1.51 -11.00 14.52
N ASN A 52 -0.75 -10.05 15.02
CA ASN A 52 -1.23 -8.70 15.20
C ASN A 52 -1.32 -7.98 13.85
N LYS A 53 -2.55 -7.70 13.41
CA LYS A 53 -2.82 -7.04 12.13
C LYS A 53 -2.10 -5.71 11.97
N LEU A 54 -2.00 -4.93 13.06
CA LEU A 54 -1.34 -3.63 13.02
C LEU A 54 0.17 -3.77 12.81
N TYR A 55 0.82 -4.71 13.50
CA TYR A 55 2.26 -4.91 13.33
C TYR A 55 2.61 -5.48 11.96
N LEU A 56 1.77 -6.36 11.40
CA LEU A 56 1.89 -6.83 10.02
C LEU A 56 1.75 -5.66 9.02
N TYR A 57 0.74 -4.81 9.23
CA TYR A 57 0.52 -3.61 8.42
C TYR A 57 1.70 -2.63 8.48
N VAL A 58 2.23 -2.36 9.68
CA VAL A 58 3.42 -1.52 9.87
C VAL A 58 4.60 -2.05 9.08
N LYS A 59 4.84 -3.36 9.16
CA LYS A 59 5.94 -4.00 8.44
C LYS A 59 5.75 -3.90 6.92
N ALA A 60 4.52 -4.11 6.43
CA ALA A 60 4.18 -3.89 5.02
C ALA A 60 4.46 -2.45 4.58
N TYR A 61 4.05 -1.48 5.38
CA TYR A 61 4.25 -0.05 5.09
C TYR A 61 5.74 0.33 5.07
N LEU A 62 6.56 -0.24 5.95
CA LEU A 62 8.01 -0.05 5.92
C LEU A 62 8.64 -0.58 4.64
N TYR A 63 8.30 -1.80 4.22
CA TYR A 63 8.76 -2.35 2.94
C TYR A 63 8.28 -1.52 1.75
N HIS A 64 7.05 -1.02 1.79
CA HIS A 64 6.53 -0.10 0.77
C HIS A 64 7.40 1.16 0.64
N ASN A 65 7.72 1.80 1.76
CA ASN A 65 8.57 3.01 1.78
C ASN A 65 10.00 2.73 1.31
N MET A 66 10.50 1.52 1.56
CA MET A 66 11.81 1.06 1.06
C MET A 66 11.77 0.60 -0.40
N LYS A 67 10.61 0.65 -1.06
CA LYS A 67 10.35 0.15 -2.41
C LYS A 67 10.60 -1.35 -2.60
N ASP A 68 10.60 -2.12 -1.52
CA ASP A 68 10.58 -3.58 -1.57
C ASP A 68 9.12 -4.04 -1.74
N TYR A 69 8.60 -3.87 -2.95
CA TYR A 69 7.18 -4.07 -3.24
C TYR A 69 6.74 -5.52 -3.08
N GLU A 70 7.62 -6.48 -3.33
CA GLU A 70 7.30 -7.91 -3.15
C GLU A 70 6.99 -8.22 -1.68
N LYS A 71 7.85 -7.77 -0.77
CA LYS A 71 7.62 -7.94 0.67
C LYS A 71 6.47 -7.08 1.18
N ALA A 72 6.29 -5.87 0.67
CA ALA A 72 5.14 -5.05 1.00
C ALA A 72 3.82 -5.77 0.67
N ILE A 73 3.70 -6.35 -0.52
CA ILE A 73 2.55 -7.14 -0.96
C ILE A 73 2.32 -8.34 -0.03
N GLU A 74 3.39 -9.08 0.30
CA GLU A 74 3.33 -10.24 1.20
C GLU A 74 2.72 -9.84 2.56
N PHE A 75 3.24 -8.78 3.19
CA PHE A 75 2.80 -8.38 4.51
C PHE A 75 1.45 -7.68 4.53
N TYR A 76 1.08 -6.92 3.48
CA TYR A 76 -0.30 -6.42 3.36
C TYR A 76 -1.30 -7.56 3.19
N LYS A 77 -0.98 -8.59 2.42
CA LYS A 77 -1.84 -9.79 2.30
C LYS A 77 -1.98 -10.52 3.64
N LYS A 78 -0.88 -10.72 4.39
CA LYS A 78 -0.96 -11.27 5.75
C LYS A 78 -1.83 -10.42 6.68
N THR A 79 -1.79 -9.10 6.56
CA THR A 79 -2.68 -8.19 7.30
C THR A 79 -4.14 -8.48 6.95
N LEU A 80 -4.46 -8.61 5.66
CA LEU A 80 -5.81 -8.87 5.17
C LEU A 80 -6.29 -10.30 5.43
N ASP A 81 -5.39 -11.27 5.58
CA ASP A 81 -5.73 -12.62 6.02
C ASP A 81 -6.24 -12.62 7.48
N ILE A 82 -5.69 -11.74 8.33
CA ILE A 82 -6.14 -11.56 9.71
C ILE A 82 -7.40 -10.68 9.78
N ASP A 83 -7.41 -9.57 9.05
CA ASP A 83 -8.54 -8.64 9.00
C ASP A 83 -8.86 -8.23 7.56
N PRO A 84 -9.78 -8.96 6.89
CA PRO A 84 -10.22 -8.65 5.52
C PRO A 84 -10.91 -7.28 5.36
N ALA A 85 -11.31 -6.66 6.48
CA ALA A 85 -11.97 -5.36 6.50
C ALA A 85 -11.02 -4.19 6.81
N TYR A 86 -9.70 -4.42 6.75
CA TYR A 86 -8.71 -3.38 6.97
C TYR A 86 -8.55 -2.50 5.72
N ALA A 87 -9.37 -1.45 5.61
CA ALA A 87 -9.49 -0.62 4.41
C ALA A 87 -8.18 0.04 3.98
N GLU A 88 -7.36 0.50 4.95
CA GLU A 88 -6.06 1.12 4.69
C GLU A 88 -5.05 0.12 4.11
N ALA A 89 -5.12 -1.15 4.54
CA ALA A 89 -4.29 -2.21 3.95
C ALA A 89 -4.72 -2.52 2.51
N CYS A 90 -6.03 -2.53 2.24
CA CYS A 90 -6.55 -2.65 0.87
C CYS A 90 -6.05 -1.50 0.00
N SER A 91 -6.22 -0.24 0.45
CA SER A 91 -5.77 0.95 -0.28
C SER A 91 -4.27 0.90 -0.60
N ASN A 92 -3.44 0.63 0.40
CA ASN A 92 -1.99 0.60 0.22
C ASN A 92 -1.52 -0.58 -0.64
N LEU A 93 -2.16 -1.74 -0.55
CA LEU A 93 -1.86 -2.87 -1.43
C LEU A 93 -2.19 -2.54 -2.89
N GLY A 94 -3.34 -1.91 -3.13
CA GLY A 94 -3.68 -1.36 -4.44
C GLY A 94 -2.62 -0.38 -4.94
N LEU A 95 -2.17 0.54 -4.08
CA LEU A 95 -1.13 1.52 -4.42
C LEU A 95 0.21 0.85 -4.78
N VAL A 96 0.63 -0.18 -4.04
CA VAL A 96 1.88 -0.91 -4.36
C VAL A 96 1.81 -1.52 -5.76
N TYR A 97 0.69 -2.10 -6.17
CA TYR A 97 0.53 -2.59 -7.54
C TYR A 97 0.58 -1.47 -8.59
N LEU A 98 0.00 -0.29 -8.30
CA LEU A 98 0.11 0.86 -9.21
C LEU A 98 1.56 1.38 -9.31
N LEU A 99 2.33 1.33 -8.23
CA LEU A 99 3.75 1.69 -8.24
C LEU A 99 4.58 0.70 -9.06
N GLN A 100 4.30 -0.60 -8.96
CA GLN A 100 4.92 -1.62 -9.81
C GLN A 100 4.56 -1.40 -11.28
N ALA A 101 3.29 -1.08 -11.60
CA ALA A 101 2.87 -0.73 -12.96
C ALA A 101 3.68 0.44 -13.51
N GLN A 102 3.88 1.50 -12.70
CA GLN A 102 4.65 2.67 -13.08
C GLN A 102 6.12 2.33 -13.31
N GLU A 103 6.76 1.63 -12.37
CA GLU A 103 8.16 1.22 -12.52
C GLU A 103 8.41 0.34 -13.75
N TYR A 104 7.45 -0.51 -14.07
CA TYR A 104 7.52 -1.34 -15.26
C TYR A 104 7.32 -0.50 -16.53
N ALA A 105 6.37 0.43 -16.53
CA ALA A 105 6.10 1.33 -17.64
C ALA A 105 7.30 2.25 -17.94
N ASP A 106 7.99 2.73 -16.92
CA ASP A 106 9.17 3.59 -17.06
C ASP A 106 10.35 2.88 -17.77
N LYS A 107 10.38 1.54 -17.71
CA LYS A 107 11.40 0.69 -18.34
C LYS A 107 10.93 0.06 -19.66
N ALA A 108 9.65 0.14 -19.97
CA ALA A 108 9.05 -0.47 -21.15
C ALA A 108 9.38 0.31 -22.43
N PRO A 109 9.41 -0.36 -23.60
CA PRO A 109 9.57 0.33 -24.86
C PRO A 109 8.42 1.34 -25.08
N ALA A 110 8.78 2.56 -25.50
CA ALA A 110 7.79 3.59 -25.87
C ALA A 110 7.34 3.49 -27.32
N ASP A 111 8.15 2.87 -28.21
CA ASP A 111 7.80 2.70 -29.62
C ASP A 111 6.84 1.53 -29.79
N ILE A 112 5.66 1.80 -30.35
CA ILE A 112 4.63 0.80 -30.65
C ILE A 112 5.12 -0.27 -31.64
N ASN A 113 6.13 0.02 -32.43
CA ASN A 113 6.73 -0.92 -33.36
C ASN A 113 7.83 -1.80 -32.73
N ASP A 114 8.20 -1.56 -31.48
CA ASP A 114 9.14 -2.43 -30.76
C ASP A 114 8.52 -3.83 -30.56
N PRO A 115 9.24 -4.91 -30.88
CA PRO A 115 8.72 -6.27 -30.72
C PRO A 115 8.24 -6.60 -29.29
N ASN A 116 8.76 -5.90 -28.29
CA ASN A 116 8.42 -6.13 -26.89
C ASN A 116 7.30 -5.20 -26.40
N TYR A 117 6.85 -4.25 -27.19
CA TYR A 117 5.84 -3.26 -26.75
C TYR A 117 4.54 -3.94 -26.28
N ALA A 118 3.97 -4.83 -27.10
CA ALA A 118 2.72 -5.50 -26.75
C ALA A 118 2.84 -6.35 -25.48
N THR A 119 3.96 -7.04 -25.31
CA THR A 119 4.25 -7.84 -24.11
C THR A 119 4.37 -6.94 -22.89
N ALA A 120 5.06 -5.82 -23.01
CA ALA A 120 5.21 -4.85 -21.92
C ALA A 120 3.86 -4.26 -21.51
N GLN A 121 3.00 -3.89 -22.46
CA GLN A 121 1.66 -3.38 -22.16
C GLN A 121 0.78 -4.43 -21.46
N ALA A 122 0.91 -5.70 -21.87
CA ALA A 122 0.19 -6.80 -21.23
C ALA A 122 0.64 -7.01 -19.76
N GLU A 123 1.93 -6.90 -19.48
CA GLU A 123 2.45 -6.99 -18.10
C GLU A 123 2.00 -5.79 -17.25
N ILE A 124 2.06 -4.57 -17.78
CA ILE A 124 1.55 -3.37 -17.10
C ILE A 124 0.08 -3.54 -16.73
N LYS A 125 -0.73 -4.05 -17.67
CA LYS A 125 -2.15 -4.29 -17.46
C LYS A 125 -2.41 -5.24 -16.28
N LYS A 126 -1.61 -6.29 -16.11
CA LYS A 126 -1.75 -7.24 -14.98
C LYS A 126 -1.63 -6.55 -13.63
N PHE A 127 -0.76 -5.55 -13.49
CA PHE A 127 -0.65 -4.78 -12.25
C PHE A 127 -1.93 -3.97 -11.95
N TYR A 128 -2.53 -3.35 -12.97
CA TYR A 128 -3.81 -2.66 -12.80
C TYR A 128 -4.95 -3.65 -12.45
N GLU A 129 -4.98 -4.81 -13.09
CA GLU A 129 -5.93 -5.89 -12.77
C GLU A 129 -5.75 -6.39 -11.33
N ALA A 130 -4.51 -6.49 -10.85
CA ALA A 130 -4.22 -6.86 -9.46
C ALA A 130 -4.60 -5.78 -8.45
N ALA A 131 -4.44 -4.49 -8.79
CA ALA A 131 -4.82 -3.37 -7.92
C ALA A 131 -6.33 -3.21 -7.76
N LYS A 132 -7.10 -3.51 -8.81
CA LYS A 132 -8.54 -3.28 -8.91
C LYS A 132 -9.34 -3.80 -7.70
N PRO A 133 -9.30 -5.09 -7.35
CA PRO A 133 -10.14 -5.64 -6.29
C PRO A 133 -9.86 -5.01 -4.91
N TYR A 134 -8.64 -4.56 -4.67
CA TYR A 134 -8.27 -3.94 -3.39
C TYR A 134 -8.83 -2.53 -3.26
N TYR A 135 -8.79 -1.72 -4.32
CA TYR A 135 -9.43 -0.40 -4.30
C TYR A 135 -10.95 -0.47 -4.27
N GLU A 136 -11.54 -1.42 -5.01
CA GLU A 136 -12.98 -1.67 -4.93
C GLU A 136 -13.39 -2.10 -3.52
N LYS A 137 -12.59 -2.94 -2.86
CA LYS A 137 -12.81 -3.33 -1.45
C LYS A 137 -12.66 -2.16 -0.49
N ALA A 138 -11.65 -1.30 -0.67
CA ALA A 138 -11.48 -0.09 0.13
C ALA A 138 -12.70 0.86 0.00
N ARG A 139 -13.25 1.03 -1.22
CA ARG A 139 -14.49 1.77 -1.48
C ARG A 139 -15.70 1.15 -0.77
N GLU A 140 -15.86 -0.17 -0.86
CA GLU A 140 -16.95 -0.89 -0.18
C GLU A 140 -16.89 -0.70 1.34
N LEU A 141 -15.70 -0.81 1.93
CA LEU A 141 -15.50 -0.72 3.39
C LEU A 141 -15.65 0.72 3.91
N LYS A 142 -15.18 1.70 3.15
CA LYS A 142 -15.07 3.11 3.56
C LYS A 142 -15.52 4.06 2.44
N PRO A 143 -16.81 4.02 2.03
CA PRO A 143 -17.28 4.80 0.87
C PRO A 143 -17.10 6.32 1.04
N ASP A 144 -17.17 6.81 2.28
CA ASP A 144 -17.03 8.24 2.59
C ASP A 144 -15.56 8.70 2.69
N GLN A 145 -14.61 7.77 2.85
CA GLN A 145 -13.17 8.06 2.88
C GLN A 145 -12.57 7.95 1.47
N LYS A 146 -12.91 8.91 0.61
CA LYS A 146 -12.52 8.92 -0.81
C LYS A 146 -11.00 8.89 -1.04
N ASP A 147 -10.22 9.40 -0.12
CA ASP A 147 -8.76 9.37 -0.13
C ASP A 147 -8.18 7.95 -0.19
N LEU A 148 -8.89 6.95 0.32
CA LEU A 148 -8.45 5.56 0.29
C LEU A 148 -8.62 4.87 -1.07
N TRP A 149 -9.50 5.35 -1.95
CA TRP A 149 -9.87 4.59 -3.14
C TRP A 149 -10.09 5.40 -4.42
N LEU A 150 -10.49 6.68 -4.33
CA LEU A 150 -10.95 7.44 -5.49
C LEU A 150 -9.86 7.59 -6.56
N GLN A 151 -8.68 8.07 -6.19
CA GLN A 151 -7.55 8.24 -7.11
C GLN A 151 -7.04 6.89 -7.66
N GLY A 152 -7.05 5.86 -6.81
CA GLY A 152 -6.67 4.51 -7.21
C GLY A 152 -7.61 3.94 -8.26
N LEU A 153 -8.94 4.00 -8.03
CA LEU A 153 -9.94 3.54 -9.00
C LEU A 153 -9.93 4.35 -10.30
N TYR A 154 -9.74 5.67 -10.21
CA TYR A 154 -9.58 6.51 -11.40
C TYR A 154 -8.46 5.99 -12.31
N ARG A 155 -7.28 5.75 -11.76
CA ARG A 155 -6.13 5.21 -12.51
C ARG A 155 -6.38 3.79 -13.03
N VAL A 156 -6.96 2.93 -12.21
CA VAL A 156 -7.27 1.54 -12.55
C VAL A 156 -8.27 1.48 -13.71
N TYR A 157 -9.39 2.14 -13.59
CA TYR A 157 -10.45 2.07 -14.60
C TYR A 157 -10.03 2.72 -15.92
N TYR A 158 -9.28 3.83 -15.85
CA TYR A 158 -8.71 4.44 -17.05
C TYR A 158 -7.78 3.47 -17.80
N ASN A 159 -6.81 2.85 -17.10
CA ASN A 159 -5.82 1.98 -17.73
C ASN A 159 -6.39 0.62 -18.17
N LEU A 160 -7.49 0.18 -17.58
CA LEU A 160 -8.21 -1.03 -17.98
C LEU A 160 -9.29 -0.79 -19.03
N ASN A 161 -9.46 0.45 -19.52
CA ASN A 161 -10.51 0.86 -20.47
C ASN A 161 -11.93 0.51 -19.99
N MET A 162 -12.20 0.69 -18.70
CA MET A 162 -13.50 0.43 -18.07
C MET A 162 -14.37 1.70 -18.13
N GLY A 163 -14.91 1.99 -19.34
CA GLY A 163 -15.60 3.24 -19.62
C GLY A 163 -16.70 3.63 -18.65
N PRO A 164 -17.72 2.79 -18.39
CA PRO A 164 -18.81 3.12 -17.48
C PRO A 164 -18.36 3.40 -16.04
N GLU A 165 -17.47 2.56 -15.52
CA GLU A 165 -16.92 2.69 -14.16
C GLU A 165 -16.01 3.92 -14.08
N PHE A 166 -15.23 4.20 -15.12
CA PHE A 166 -14.38 5.38 -15.21
C PHE A 166 -15.22 6.66 -15.17
N GLU A 167 -16.28 6.74 -15.97
CA GLU A 167 -17.19 7.91 -16.00
C GLU A 167 -17.86 8.16 -14.63
N GLU A 168 -18.19 7.08 -13.88
CA GLU A 168 -18.73 7.21 -12.53
C GLU A 168 -17.70 7.85 -11.58
N ILE A 169 -16.47 7.34 -11.60
CA ILE A 169 -15.39 7.84 -10.74
C ILE A 169 -14.97 9.26 -11.12
N GLU A 170 -14.90 9.58 -12.41
CA GLU A 170 -14.54 10.90 -12.91
C GLU A 170 -15.50 12.00 -12.38
N LYS A 171 -16.80 11.69 -12.27
CA LYS A 171 -17.79 12.63 -11.72
C LYS A 171 -17.63 12.89 -10.22
N MET A 172 -16.84 12.07 -9.51
CA MET A 172 -16.59 12.19 -8.08
C MET A 172 -15.28 12.96 -7.76
N MET A 173 -14.44 13.18 -8.80
CA MET A 173 -13.19 13.95 -8.71
C MET A 173 -13.45 15.45 -8.56
#